data_212f7ef29af9fb5daca5631192af204e
#
_entry.id   212f7ef29af9fb5daca5631192af204e
#
_cell.length_a   1.000
_cell.length_b   1.000
_cell.length_c   1.000
_cell.angle_alpha   90.00
_cell.angle_beta   90.00
_cell.angle_gamma   90.00
#
_symmetry.space_group_name_H-M   'P 1'
#
loop_
_entity.id
_entity.type
_entity.pdbx_description
1 polymer ?
#
loop_
_entity_poly.entity_id
_entity_poly.type
_entity_poly.pdbx_seq_one_letter_code
_entity_poly.pdbx_strand_id
1 'polypeptide(L)'
;MPAIARFLYITIDAQDAERIADFWAAVLDTEREEELDEGRFLILKGRADLPALCVQRVPEPKQGKVRIHLDLGAADLRDATVRIEALGGTWDGEDRILDGVEWRTFADPDSPSSLAASAVM
;
A
#
# COMPACT_ATOMS: atom_id res chain seq x y z
N MET A 1 23.64 -8.98 19.19
CA MET A 1 24.33 -8.82 17.89
C MET A 1 23.75 -7.64 17.15
N PRO A 2 24.57 -6.75 16.61
CA PRO A 2 24.02 -5.72 15.72
C PRO A 2 23.47 -6.35 14.44
N ALA A 3 22.48 -5.71 13.86
CA ALA A 3 21.94 -6.17 12.58
C ALA A 3 22.97 -6.02 11.47
N ILE A 4 23.01 -6.97 10.55
CA ILE A 4 23.89 -6.94 9.38
C ILE A 4 23.49 -5.81 8.43
N ALA A 5 22.20 -5.50 8.36
CA ALA A 5 21.63 -4.50 7.46
C ALA A 5 20.48 -3.79 8.16
N ARG A 6 20.11 -2.63 7.64
CA ARG A 6 18.97 -1.87 8.13
C ARG A 6 17.87 -1.83 7.08
N PHE A 7 16.65 -1.71 7.55
CA PHE A 7 15.48 -1.57 6.69
C PHE A 7 15.47 -0.16 6.06
N LEU A 8 15.30 -0.07 4.74
CA LEU A 8 15.19 1.22 4.04
C LEU A 8 13.78 1.48 3.56
N TYR A 9 13.28 0.65 2.65
CA TYR A 9 11.99 0.86 1.99
C TYR A 9 11.24 -0.45 1.81
N ILE A 10 9.91 -0.34 1.79
CA ILE A 10 9.08 -1.32 1.11
C ILE A 10 8.92 -0.81 -0.31
N THR A 11 9.32 -1.57 -1.31
CA THR A 11 9.24 -1.15 -2.71
C THR A 11 8.09 -1.85 -3.41
N ILE A 12 7.28 -1.04 -4.10
CA ILE A 12 6.10 -1.48 -4.84
C ILE A 12 6.35 -1.20 -6.31
N ASP A 13 6.27 -2.24 -7.15
CA ASP A 13 6.37 -2.08 -8.60
C ASP A 13 4.98 -1.72 -9.15
N ALA A 14 4.92 -0.72 -10.02
CA ALA A 14 3.68 -0.26 -10.61
C ALA A 14 3.90 0.29 -12.02
N GLN A 15 2.96 0.06 -12.91
CA GLN A 15 3.01 0.68 -14.24
C GLN A 15 2.74 2.18 -14.15
N ASP A 16 1.71 2.57 -13.42
CA ASP A 16 1.38 3.97 -13.16
C ASP A 16 1.85 4.34 -11.75
N ALA A 17 3.15 4.58 -11.62
CA ALA A 17 3.77 4.85 -10.32
C ALA A 17 3.21 6.11 -9.66
N GLU A 18 2.90 7.15 -10.44
CA GLU A 18 2.31 8.39 -9.92
C GLU A 18 0.98 8.13 -9.21
N ARG A 19 0.09 7.39 -9.86
CA ARG A 19 -1.22 7.06 -9.33
C ARG A 19 -1.10 6.21 -8.06
N ILE A 20 -0.23 5.22 -8.08
CA ILE A 20 -0.03 4.32 -6.96
C ILE A 20 0.61 5.05 -5.77
N ALA A 21 1.58 5.92 -6.03
CA ALA A 21 2.17 6.74 -4.98
C ALA A 21 1.14 7.67 -4.33
N ASP A 22 0.29 8.31 -5.14
CA ASP A 22 -0.76 9.20 -4.63
C ASP A 22 -1.80 8.43 -3.80
N PHE A 23 -2.17 7.24 -4.27
CA PHE A 23 -3.09 6.38 -3.52
C PHE A 23 -2.53 6.04 -2.13
N TRP A 24 -1.33 5.52 -2.06
CA TRP A 24 -0.73 5.12 -0.77
C TRP A 24 -0.42 6.31 0.13
N ALA A 25 -0.02 7.44 -0.45
CA ALA A 25 0.19 8.67 0.32
C ALA A 25 -1.10 9.12 1.01
N ALA A 26 -2.23 9.03 0.30
CA ALA A 26 -3.53 9.39 0.86
C ALA A 26 -4.00 8.41 1.92
N VAL A 27 -3.89 7.10 1.66
CA VAL A 27 -4.29 6.06 2.62
C VAL A 27 -3.50 6.16 3.93
N LEU A 28 -2.20 6.40 3.84
CA LEU A 28 -1.30 6.39 4.99
C LEU A 28 -1.02 7.77 5.58
N ASP A 29 -1.65 8.81 5.03
CA ASP A 29 -1.45 10.20 5.44
C ASP A 29 0.03 10.58 5.44
N THR A 30 0.65 10.42 4.30
CA THR A 30 2.03 10.81 4.06
C THR A 30 2.14 11.54 2.73
N GLU A 31 3.35 11.90 2.33
CA GLU A 31 3.59 12.67 1.11
C GLU A 31 4.86 12.20 0.41
N ARG A 32 5.01 12.59 -0.83
CA ARG A 32 6.25 12.34 -1.56
C ARG A 32 7.36 13.17 -0.95
N GLU A 33 8.47 12.53 -0.67
CA GLU A 33 9.66 13.17 -0.12
C GLU A 33 10.72 13.38 -1.19
N GLU A 34 10.80 12.44 -2.14
CA GLU A 34 11.88 12.41 -3.10
C GLU A 34 11.45 11.71 -4.38
N GLU A 35 12.03 12.15 -5.49
CA GLU A 35 11.85 11.53 -6.79
C GLU A 35 13.23 11.29 -7.39
N LEU A 36 13.51 10.05 -7.81
CA LEU A 36 14.80 9.65 -8.33
C LEU A 36 14.65 9.11 -9.75
N ASP A 37 15.73 9.26 -10.54
CA ASP A 37 15.81 8.72 -11.90
C ASP A 37 14.61 9.13 -12.76
N GLU A 38 14.37 10.44 -12.84
CA GLU A 38 13.31 11.05 -13.68
C GLU A 38 11.92 10.47 -13.42
N GLY A 39 11.59 10.24 -12.14
CA GLY A 39 10.28 9.73 -11.75
C GLY A 39 10.15 8.21 -11.78
N ARG A 40 11.23 7.50 -12.05
CA ARG A 40 11.21 6.05 -12.00
C ARG A 40 10.98 5.54 -10.58
N PHE A 41 11.51 6.26 -9.59
CA PHE A 41 11.35 5.93 -8.17
C PHE A 41 10.70 7.11 -7.46
N LEU A 42 9.55 6.88 -6.84
CA LEU A 42 8.85 7.86 -6.02
C LEU A 42 8.91 7.42 -4.58
N ILE A 43 9.53 8.22 -3.72
CA ILE A 43 9.72 7.89 -2.31
C ILE A 43 8.69 8.61 -1.48
N LEU A 44 7.91 7.84 -0.72
CA LEU A 44 6.96 8.37 0.24
C LEU A 44 7.61 8.45 1.61
N LYS A 45 7.41 9.57 2.28
CA LYS A 45 8.02 9.86 3.56
C LYS A 45 7.57 8.87 4.63
N GLY A 46 8.52 8.25 5.30
CA GLY A 46 8.26 7.45 6.49
C GLY A 46 8.16 8.31 7.74
N ARG A 47 7.77 7.71 8.83
CA ARG A 47 7.75 8.30 10.16
C ARG A 47 7.92 7.19 11.20
N ALA A 48 7.87 7.53 12.49
CA ALA A 48 8.18 6.56 13.56
C ALA A 48 7.33 5.28 13.50
N ASP A 49 6.06 5.39 13.07
CA ASP A 49 5.12 4.28 12.99
C ASP A 49 4.87 3.78 11.55
N LEU A 50 5.63 4.30 10.58
CA LEU A 50 5.43 4.00 9.18
C LEU A 50 6.77 3.93 8.45
N PRO A 51 7.17 2.76 7.93
CA PRO A 51 8.36 2.69 7.09
C PRO A 51 8.17 3.51 5.81
N ALA A 52 9.25 4.02 5.26
CA ALA A 52 9.19 4.69 3.97
C ALA A 52 8.82 3.70 2.86
N LEU A 53 8.02 4.15 1.92
CA LEU A 53 7.64 3.37 0.75
C LEU A 53 8.35 3.91 -0.49
N CYS A 54 8.72 3.02 -1.38
CA CYS A 54 9.24 3.38 -2.70
C CYS A 54 8.30 2.80 -3.75
N VAL A 55 7.79 3.64 -4.65
CA VAL A 55 7.02 3.16 -5.80
C VAL A 55 7.93 3.22 -7.02
N GLN A 56 8.21 2.06 -7.59
CA GLN A 56 9.08 1.92 -8.75
C GLN A 56 8.24 1.71 -10.01
N ARG A 57 8.43 2.58 -11.01
CA ARG A 57 7.77 2.43 -12.29
C ARG A 57 8.38 1.29 -13.08
N VAL A 58 7.55 0.34 -13.51
CA VAL A 58 7.95 -0.79 -14.34
C VAL A 58 7.05 -0.85 -15.56
N PRO A 59 7.55 -1.37 -16.71
CA PRO A 59 6.73 -1.43 -17.93
C PRO A 59 5.71 -2.55 -17.93
N GLU A 60 5.99 -3.64 -17.22
CA GLU A 60 5.13 -4.81 -17.21
C GLU A 60 4.00 -4.70 -16.20
N PRO A 61 2.78 -5.19 -16.55
CA PRO A 61 1.70 -5.28 -15.58
C PRO A 61 1.99 -6.37 -14.56
N LYS A 62 1.40 -6.24 -13.38
CA LYS A 62 1.48 -7.26 -12.37
C LYS A 62 0.83 -8.55 -12.87
N GLN A 63 1.50 -9.68 -12.61
CA GLN A 63 1.00 -11.01 -12.91
C GLN A 63 0.95 -11.83 -11.63
N GLY A 64 -0.17 -12.53 -11.44
CA GLY A 64 -0.36 -13.42 -10.31
C GLY A 64 -0.66 -12.70 -8.99
N LYS A 65 -0.70 -13.49 -7.92
CA LYS A 65 -1.03 -13.02 -6.58
C LYS A 65 0.20 -12.43 -5.90
N VAL A 66 0.02 -11.28 -5.23
CA VAL A 66 1.05 -10.70 -4.37
C VAL A 66 1.25 -11.59 -3.15
N ARG A 67 2.50 -11.85 -2.80
CA ARG A 67 2.86 -12.62 -1.61
C ARG A 67 2.99 -11.75 -0.36
N ILE A 68 3.22 -10.48 -0.54
CA ILE A 68 3.38 -9.51 0.55
C ILE A 68 2.18 -8.59 0.52
N HIS A 69 1.58 -8.37 1.67
CA HIS A 69 0.51 -7.39 1.84
C HIS A 69 0.77 -6.56 3.09
N LEU A 70 0.17 -5.39 3.16
CA LEU A 70 0.24 -4.54 4.33
C LEU A 70 -0.99 -4.76 5.20
N ASP A 71 -0.80 -4.94 6.49
CA ASP A 71 -1.89 -4.98 7.44
C ASP A 71 -1.97 -3.62 8.14
N LEU A 72 -3.11 -2.96 8.00
CA LEU A 72 -3.32 -1.61 8.48
C LEU A 72 -4.40 -1.62 9.56
N GLY A 73 -4.17 -0.88 10.63
CA GLY A 73 -5.18 -0.68 11.66
C GLY A 73 -6.20 0.36 11.21
N ALA A 74 -7.48 0.07 11.45
CA ALA A 74 -8.56 1.02 11.18
C ALA A 74 -9.51 1.08 12.37
N ALA A 75 -9.95 2.29 12.72
CA ALA A 75 -10.91 2.47 13.80
C ALA A 75 -12.31 2.00 13.40
N ASP A 76 -12.65 2.12 12.12
CA ASP A 76 -13.95 1.74 11.57
C ASP A 76 -13.75 1.18 10.16
N LEU A 77 -14.01 -0.12 9.97
CA LEU A 77 -13.82 -0.78 8.69
C LEU A 77 -14.76 -0.27 7.60
N ARG A 78 -15.98 0.11 7.94
CA ARG A 78 -16.93 0.64 6.96
C ARG A 78 -16.48 1.98 6.44
N ASP A 79 -16.07 2.86 7.34
CA ASP A 79 -15.54 4.17 6.98
C ASP A 79 -14.26 4.04 6.16
N ALA A 80 -13.34 3.19 6.60
CA ALA A 80 -12.11 2.92 5.87
C ALA A 80 -12.40 2.41 4.45
N THR A 81 -13.36 1.49 4.30
CA THR A 81 -13.76 0.95 3.00
C THR A 81 -14.24 2.06 2.06
N VAL A 82 -15.15 2.93 2.54
CA VAL A 82 -15.67 4.04 1.73
C VAL A 82 -14.54 4.95 1.26
N ARG A 83 -13.63 5.28 2.15
CA ARG A 83 -12.52 6.20 1.84
C ARG A 83 -11.51 5.57 0.90
N ILE A 84 -11.17 4.29 1.10
CA ILE A 84 -10.25 3.56 0.21
C ILE A 84 -10.85 3.42 -1.18
N GLU A 85 -12.14 3.08 -1.27
CA GLU A 85 -12.81 2.98 -2.57
C GLU A 85 -12.89 4.33 -3.29
N ALA A 86 -13.10 5.41 -2.55
CA ALA A 86 -13.09 6.75 -3.11
C ALA A 86 -11.73 7.13 -3.71
N LEU A 87 -10.64 6.54 -3.20
CA LEU A 87 -9.28 6.74 -3.71
C LEU A 87 -8.93 5.80 -4.86
N GLY A 88 -9.85 4.94 -5.26
CA GLY A 88 -9.66 4.00 -6.36
C GLY A 88 -9.27 2.58 -5.95
N GLY A 89 -9.20 2.30 -4.65
CA GLY A 89 -8.98 0.94 -4.17
C GLY A 89 -10.23 0.07 -4.35
N THR A 90 -10.06 -1.22 -4.26
CA THR A 90 -11.16 -2.19 -4.44
C THR A 90 -11.21 -3.15 -3.27
N TRP A 91 -12.36 -3.25 -2.64
CA TRP A 91 -12.65 -4.26 -1.62
C TRP A 91 -13.19 -5.51 -2.31
N ASP A 92 -12.77 -6.71 -1.86
CA ASP A 92 -13.23 -7.96 -2.45
C ASP A 92 -14.67 -8.34 -2.06
N GLY A 93 -15.32 -7.55 -1.22
CA GLY A 93 -16.71 -7.74 -0.84
C GLY A 93 -16.92 -8.71 0.33
N GLU A 94 -15.86 -9.23 0.91
CA GLU A 94 -15.95 -10.20 1.99
C GLU A 94 -15.52 -9.63 3.33
N ASP A 95 -16.37 -9.82 4.35
CA ASP A 95 -15.99 -9.58 5.74
C ASP A 95 -15.37 -10.86 6.30
N ARG A 96 -14.27 -10.71 7.04
CA ARG A 96 -13.58 -11.84 7.65
C ARG A 96 -13.43 -11.61 9.15
N ILE A 97 -13.66 -12.66 9.91
CA ILE A 97 -13.54 -12.64 11.37
C ILE A 97 -12.78 -13.90 11.79
N LEU A 98 -11.75 -13.73 12.61
CA LEU A 98 -11.03 -14.83 13.22
C LEU A 98 -10.58 -14.41 14.62
N ASP A 99 -10.97 -15.20 15.62
CA ASP A 99 -10.61 -14.94 17.02
C ASP A 99 -10.94 -13.51 17.50
N GLY A 100 -12.12 -13.00 17.07
CA GLY A 100 -12.56 -11.67 17.45
C GLY A 100 -11.92 -10.53 16.66
N VAL A 101 -11.05 -10.83 15.72
CA VAL A 101 -10.43 -9.83 14.85
C VAL A 101 -11.18 -9.78 13.53
N GLU A 102 -11.66 -8.60 13.16
CA GLU A 102 -12.33 -8.38 11.88
C GLU A 102 -11.38 -7.70 10.92
N TRP A 103 -11.42 -8.12 9.64
CA TRP A 103 -10.64 -7.43 8.61
C TRP A 103 -11.31 -7.51 7.24
N ARG A 104 -10.87 -6.64 6.35
CA ARG A 104 -11.24 -6.60 4.94
C ARG A 104 -9.98 -6.50 4.10
N THR A 105 -9.97 -7.15 2.95
CA THR A 105 -8.84 -7.14 2.03
C THR A 105 -9.13 -6.22 0.85
N PHE A 106 -8.16 -5.37 0.52
CA PHE A 106 -8.27 -4.37 -0.53
C PHE A 106 -7.15 -4.54 -1.53
N ALA A 107 -7.43 -4.13 -2.76
CA ALA A 107 -6.44 -3.98 -3.81
C ALA A 107 -6.26 -2.50 -4.10
N ASP A 108 -5.03 -2.08 -4.44
CA ASP A 108 -4.78 -0.72 -4.88
C ASP A 108 -5.28 -0.51 -6.33
N PRO A 109 -5.25 0.73 -6.86
CA PRO A 109 -5.83 1.02 -8.16
C PRO A 109 -5.13 0.39 -9.37
N ASP A 110 -3.94 -0.17 -9.19
CA ASP A 110 -3.21 -0.84 -10.25
C ASP A 110 -3.78 -2.24 -10.45
N SER A 111 -4.45 -2.48 -11.58
CA SER A 111 -5.20 -3.72 -11.81
C SER A 111 -4.49 -4.64 -12.81
N PRO A 112 -4.24 -5.92 -12.46
CA PRO A 112 -4.42 -6.47 -11.13
C PRO A 112 -3.49 -5.78 -10.14
N SER A 113 -3.86 -5.75 -8.89
CA SER A 113 -3.22 -4.95 -7.85
C SER A 113 -1.71 -5.18 -7.72
N SER A 114 -0.93 -4.10 -7.62
CA SER A 114 0.50 -4.19 -7.34
C SER A 114 0.78 -4.54 -5.88
N LEU A 115 -0.12 -4.14 -4.97
CA LEU A 115 -0.02 -4.45 -3.55
C LEU A 115 -1.43 -4.57 -2.96
N ALA A 116 -1.66 -5.66 -2.26
CA ALA A 116 -2.88 -5.84 -1.48
C ALA A 116 -2.67 -5.33 -0.06
N ALA A 117 -3.73 -4.87 0.57
CA ALA A 117 -3.70 -4.45 1.96
C ALA A 117 -4.91 -5.02 2.70
N SER A 118 -4.74 -5.29 3.99
CA SER A 118 -5.83 -5.65 4.87
C SER A 118 -6.01 -4.55 5.90
N ALA A 119 -7.22 -4.04 6.03
CA ALA A 119 -7.56 -3.15 7.12
C ALA A 119 -8.13 -3.99 8.27
N VAL A 120 -7.55 -3.86 9.42
CA VAL A 120 -7.85 -4.67 10.61
C VAL A 120 -8.44 -3.78 11.68
N MET A 121 -9.50 -4.25 12.29
CA MET A 121 -10.18 -3.52 13.35
C MET A 121 -10.08 -4.25 14.68
#